data_286f202df22271cd868335643b8f56d4
#
_entry.id   286f202df22271cd868335643b8f56d4
#
_cell.length_a   1.000
_cell.length_b   1.000
_cell.length_c   1.000
_cell.angle_alpha   90.00
_cell.angle_beta   90.00
_cell.angle_gamma   90.00
#
_symmetry.space_group_name_H-M   'P 1'
#
loop_
_entity.id
_entity.type
_entity.pdbx_description
1 polymer ?
#
loop_
_entity_poly.entity_id
_entity_poly.type
_entity_poly.pdbx_seq_one_letter_code
_entity_poly.pdbx_strand_id
1 'polypeptide(L)'
;GLEHRESSLNSAKADAFRDIDWVDNGLGYLLPHEFVHAWVGKYRVPAGNFQPDFSRMTNELMWVYEGLTQYYGHVLAARCGLISAELTLQAFALIFATYDERPGRSWRPLGDTDNDPIFTARESQPWQSWQRSEDYYSEGLLMWMEVDVTIRQASGGTRSLDDLMRRFFAPPHGDDQCRRLPPR
;
A
#
# COMPACT_ATOMS: atom_id res chain seq x y z
N GLY A 1 -11.30 1.88 2.28
CA GLY A 1 -11.15 2.86 3.35
C GLY A 1 -10.91 4.25 2.80
N LEU A 2 -10.75 5.19 3.67
CA LEU A 2 -10.33 6.54 3.38
C LEU A 2 -9.45 7.02 4.53
N GLU A 3 -8.21 7.23 4.24
CA GLU A 3 -7.20 7.62 5.21
C GLU A 3 -7.27 9.12 5.53
N HIS A 4 -7.02 9.44 6.79
CA HIS A 4 -6.82 10.78 7.33
C HIS A 4 -5.50 10.83 8.07
N ARG A 5 -5.08 12.01 8.53
CA ARG A 5 -3.78 12.20 9.18
C ARG A 5 -3.62 11.35 10.45
N GLU A 6 -4.67 11.21 11.27
CA GLU A 6 -4.65 10.53 12.56
C GLU A 6 -5.86 9.61 12.75
N SER A 7 -6.55 9.27 11.67
CA SER A 7 -7.72 8.41 11.66
C SER A 7 -7.97 7.85 10.26
N SER A 8 -8.89 6.91 10.15
CA SER A 8 -9.42 6.46 8.87
C SER A 8 -10.94 6.26 8.95
N LEU A 9 -11.62 6.48 7.83
CA LEU A 9 -13.03 6.19 7.67
C LEU A 9 -13.17 4.92 6.84
N ASN A 10 -13.67 3.85 7.45
CA ASN A 10 -13.80 2.56 6.81
C ASN A 10 -15.27 2.15 6.71
N SER A 11 -15.70 1.74 5.52
CA SER A 11 -17.02 1.18 5.30
C SER A 11 -16.97 -0.33 5.42
N ALA A 12 -17.82 -0.89 6.26
CA ALA A 12 -17.92 -2.32 6.50
C ALA A 12 -19.39 -2.70 6.71
N LYS A 13 -19.72 -3.99 6.54
CA LYS A 13 -21.05 -4.49 6.92
C LYS A 13 -21.22 -4.45 8.45
N ALA A 14 -22.46 -4.39 8.92
CA ALA A 14 -22.77 -4.17 10.35
C ALA A 14 -22.17 -5.22 11.29
N ASP A 15 -21.98 -6.45 10.81
CA ASP A 15 -21.45 -7.59 11.56
C ASP A 15 -20.00 -7.94 11.22
N ALA A 16 -19.30 -7.07 10.51
CA ALA A 16 -17.96 -7.31 9.98
C ALA A 16 -16.95 -7.88 10.98
N PHE A 17 -16.97 -7.40 12.23
CA PHE A 17 -16.08 -7.89 13.28
C PHE A 17 -16.50 -9.21 13.91
N ARG A 18 -17.65 -9.77 13.52
CA ARG A 18 -18.14 -11.07 13.98
C ARG A 18 -17.99 -12.15 12.92
N ASP A 19 -17.75 -11.75 11.70
CA ASP A 19 -17.55 -12.65 10.56
C ASP A 19 -16.04 -12.83 10.34
N ILE A 20 -15.55 -14.00 10.79
CA ILE A 20 -14.13 -14.30 10.71
C ILE A 20 -13.63 -14.34 9.25
N ASP A 21 -14.42 -14.85 8.33
CA ASP A 21 -14.04 -14.91 6.92
C ASP A 21 -13.86 -13.51 6.34
N TRP A 22 -14.66 -12.56 6.78
CA TRP A 22 -14.57 -11.17 6.36
C TRP A 22 -13.37 -10.44 6.99
N VAL A 23 -13.02 -10.79 8.23
CA VAL A 23 -11.80 -10.30 8.89
C VAL A 23 -10.58 -10.85 8.17
N ASP A 24 -10.53 -12.17 7.96
CA ASP A 24 -9.37 -12.86 7.39
C ASP A 24 -9.08 -12.48 5.91
N ASN A 25 -10.11 -12.17 5.15
CA ASN A 25 -9.99 -11.89 3.72
C ASN A 25 -10.11 -10.40 3.34
N GLY A 26 -10.32 -9.51 4.28
CA GLY A 26 -10.52 -8.10 3.95
C GLY A 26 -10.18 -7.14 5.08
N LEU A 27 -11.05 -7.05 6.08
CA LEU A 27 -10.96 -6.04 7.13
C LEU A 27 -9.63 -6.11 7.91
N GLY A 28 -9.12 -7.31 8.12
CA GLY A 28 -7.88 -7.55 8.85
C GLY A 28 -6.64 -6.99 8.17
N TYR A 29 -6.67 -6.84 6.84
CA TYR A 29 -5.62 -6.17 6.09
C TYR A 29 -5.93 -4.70 5.87
N LEU A 30 -7.21 -4.33 5.70
CA LEU A 30 -7.64 -2.96 5.48
C LEU A 30 -7.27 -2.04 6.65
N LEU A 31 -7.56 -2.45 7.88
CA LEU A 31 -7.30 -1.61 9.05
C LEU A 31 -5.82 -1.27 9.24
N PRO A 32 -4.88 -2.23 9.17
CA PRO A 32 -3.46 -1.91 9.19
C PRO A 32 -2.99 -1.10 7.97
N HIS A 33 -3.57 -1.31 6.78
CA HIS A 33 -3.30 -0.52 5.60
C HIS A 33 -3.62 0.96 5.86
N GLU A 34 -4.83 1.28 6.27
CA GLU A 34 -5.23 2.65 6.58
C GLU A 34 -4.42 3.26 7.73
N PHE A 35 -3.99 2.44 8.69
CA PHE A 35 -3.11 2.89 9.77
C PHE A 35 -1.73 3.32 9.25
N VAL A 36 -1.16 2.60 8.30
CA VAL A 36 0.15 2.93 7.68
C VAL A 36 0.09 4.27 6.96
N HIS A 37 -1.04 4.63 6.41
CA HIS A 37 -1.23 5.93 5.75
C HIS A 37 -0.99 7.14 6.67
N ALA A 38 -1.04 6.98 7.99
CA ALA A 38 -0.63 8.04 8.91
C ALA A 38 0.79 8.54 8.64
N TRP A 39 1.67 7.66 8.18
CA TRP A 39 3.05 7.98 7.76
C TRP A 39 3.17 8.11 6.25
N VAL A 40 2.76 7.06 5.52
CA VAL A 40 2.84 6.99 4.05
C VAL A 40 1.61 7.67 3.47
N GLY A 41 1.78 8.90 3.01
CA GLY A 41 0.69 9.67 2.42
C GLY A 41 0.14 10.81 3.27
N LYS A 42 0.24 10.76 4.62
CA LYS A 42 -0.22 11.87 5.48
C LYS A 42 0.92 12.61 6.18
N TYR A 43 1.93 11.90 6.69
CA TYR A 43 3.13 12.53 7.21
C TYR A 43 4.11 12.92 6.09
N ARG A 44 4.35 12.00 5.13
CA ARG A 44 5.06 12.27 3.89
C ARG A 44 4.17 11.92 2.71
N VAL A 45 3.86 12.93 1.90
CA VAL A 45 3.03 12.82 0.71
C VAL A 45 3.94 12.82 -0.51
N PRO A 46 3.79 11.90 -1.47
CA PRO A 46 4.48 12.01 -2.75
C PRO A 46 4.15 13.35 -3.42
N ALA A 47 5.15 13.99 -4.01
CA ALA A 47 5.01 15.36 -4.51
C ALA A 47 3.84 15.55 -5.48
N GLY A 48 3.59 14.56 -6.33
CA GLY A 48 2.49 14.61 -7.29
C GLY A 48 1.09 14.41 -6.68
N ASN A 49 1.01 13.84 -5.48
CA ASN A 49 -0.26 13.57 -4.79
C ASN A 49 -0.65 14.70 -3.81
N PHE A 50 0.27 15.63 -3.52
CA PHE A 50 -0.04 16.77 -2.67
C PHE A 50 -0.59 17.92 -3.50
N GLN A 51 -1.87 18.22 -3.31
CA GLN A 51 -2.55 19.34 -3.97
C GLN A 51 -3.16 20.26 -2.90
N PRO A 52 -2.68 21.50 -2.77
CA PRO A 52 -3.24 22.48 -1.82
C PRO A 52 -4.59 23.06 -2.29
N ASP A 53 -4.92 22.84 -3.55
CA ASP A 53 -6.11 23.34 -4.23
C ASP A 53 -6.64 22.30 -5.24
N PHE A 54 -7.46 22.72 -6.20
CA PHE A 54 -8.01 21.86 -7.27
C PHE A 54 -7.07 21.75 -8.49
N SER A 55 -5.79 22.02 -8.34
CA SER A 55 -4.83 21.79 -9.41
C SER A 55 -4.66 20.31 -9.73
N ARG A 56 -4.10 20.03 -10.89
CA ARG A 56 -3.95 18.65 -11.37
C ARG A 56 -3.03 17.84 -10.43
N MET A 57 -3.55 16.72 -9.97
CA MET A 57 -2.78 15.69 -9.27
C MET A 57 -2.06 14.80 -10.30
N THR A 58 -0.85 14.37 -9.98
CA THR A 58 -0.12 13.32 -10.69
C THR A 58 0.07 12.13 -9.76
N ASN A 59 -0.09 10.93 -10.29
CA ASN A 59 -0.11 9.69 -9.50
C ASN A 59 1.14 8.84 -9.70
N GLU A 60 2.22 9.39 -10.24
CA GLU A 60 3.43 8.67 -10.65
C GLU A 60 4.10 7.83 -9.53
N LEU A 61 3.77 8.11 -8.28
CA LEU A 61 4.30 7.41 -7.11
C LEU A 61 3.23 6.61 -6.35
N MET A 62 2.16 6.21 -7.00
CA MET A 62 1.14 5.37 -6.35
C MET A 62 1.69 4.02 -5.88
N TRP A 63 2.66 3.45 -6.58
CA TRP A 63 3.37 2.26 -6.15
C TRP A 63 4.14 2.46 -4.83
N VAL A 64 4.54 3.70 -4.51
CA VAL A 64 5.09 4.06 -3.18
C VAL A 64 3.95 4.32 -2.21
N TYR A 65 2.99 5.16 -2.59
CA TYR A 65 1.89 5.56 -1.72
C TYR A 65 1.06 4.36 -1.28
N GLU A 66 0.55 3.60 -2.22
CA GLU A 66 -0.33 2.47 -1.98
C GLU A 66 0.43 1.13 -1.86
N GLY A 67 1.44 0.91 -2.70
CA GLY A 67 2.19 -0.35 -2.68
C GLY A 67 2.95 -0.60 -1.39
N LEU A 68 3.63 0.43 -0.85
CA LEU A 68 4.31 0.34 0.46
C LEU A 68 3.30 0.16 1.59
N THR A 69 2.19 0.89 1.52
CA THR A 69 1.10 0.79 2.50
C THR A 69 0.47 -0.59 2.46
N GLN A 70 0.24 -1.14 1.27
CA GLN A 70 -0.30 -2.49 1.10
C GLN A 70 0.64 -3.56 1.66
N TYR A 71 1.96 -3.45 1.41
CA TYR A 71 2.94 -4.35 2.00
C TYR A 71 2.88 -4.32 3.53
N TYR A 72 2.93 -3.15 4.12
CA TYR A 72 2.86 -3.02 5.58
C TYR A 72 1.49 -3.37 6.15
N GLY A 73 0.42 -3.18 5.42
CA GLY A 73 -0.91 -3.65 5.79
C GLY A 73 -0.91 -5.15 6.12
N HIS A 74 -0.30 -5.96 5.25
CA HIS A 74 -0.16 -7.40 5.47
C HIS A 74 0.84 -7.74 6.59
N VAL A 75 2.00 -7.09 6.59
CA VAL A 75 3.03 -7.33 7.61
C VAL A 75 2.54 -6.97 9.01
N LEU A 76 1.86 -5.84 9.17
CA LEU A 76 1.34 -5.40 10.46
C LEU A 76 0.13 -6.24 10.90
N ALA A 77 -0.74 -6.66 9.98
CA ALA A 77 -1.83 -7.59 10.29
C ALA A 77 -1.31 -8.87 10.96
N ALA A 78 -0.22 -9.44 10.42
CA ALA A 78 0.44 -10.61 11.00
C ALA A 78 1.13 -10.27 12.34
N ARG A 79 1.87 -9.18 12.41
CA ARG A 79 2.62 -8.79 13.61
C ARG A 79 1.74 -8.48 14.81
N CYS A 80 0.57 -7.90 14.60
CA CYS A 80 -0.38 -7.62 15.69
C CYS A 80 -1.34 -8.78 15.99
N GLY A 81 -1.24 -9.88 15.24
CA GLY A 81 -2.09 -11.06 15.44
C GLY A 81 -3.52 -10.90 14.95
N LEU A 82 -3.81 -9.87 14.17
CA LEU A 82 -5.13 -9.67 13.56
C LEU A 82 -5.40 -10.73 12.49
N ILE A 83 -4.37 -11.09 11.73
CA ILE A 83 -4.35 -12.19 10.78
C ILE A 83 -3.21 -13.13 11.17
N SER A 84 -3.41 -14.44 11.05
CA SER A 84 -2.34 -15.38 11.34
C SER A 84 -1.18 -15.24 10.34
N ALA A 85 0.05 -15.58 10.77
CA ALA A 85 1.20 -15.59 9.88
C ALA A 85 1.01 -16.55 8.70
N GLU A 86 0.35 -17.68 8.92
CA GLU A 86 0.06 -18.66 7.87
C GLU A 86 -0.88 -18.08 6.82
N LEU A 87 -2.00 -17.48 7.21
CA LEU A 87 -2.93 -16.82 6.28
C LEU A 87 -2.27 -15.66 5.54
N THR A 88 -1.40 -14.91 6.20
CA THR A 88 -0.64 -13.83 5.54
C THR A 88 0.31 -14.38 4.48
N LEU A 89 1.00 -15.50 4.75
CA LEU A 89 1.84 -16.16 3.74
C LEU A 89 1.02 -16.72 2.57
N GLN A 90 -0.17 -17.27 2.84
CA GLN A 90 -1.10 -17.72 1.80
C GLN A 90 -1.59 -16.54 0.95
N ALA A 91 -1.89 -15.40 1.56
CA ALA A 91 -2.25 -14.17 0.83
C ALA A 91 -1.11 -13.71 -0.10
N PHE A 92 0.14 -13.68 0.38
CA PHE A 92 1.28 -13.38 -0.47
C PHE A 92 1.44 -14.39 -1.61
N ALA A 93 1.32 -15.68 -1.34
CA ALA A 93 1.40 -16.72 -2.36
C ALA A 93 0.32 -16.54 -3.44
N LEU A 94 -0.90 -16.19 -3.06
CA LEU A 94 -1.99 -15.91 -3.99
C LEU A 94 -1.71 -14.67 -4.83
N ILE A 95 -1.19 -13.59 -4.23
CA ILE A 95 -0.79 -12.37 -4.95
C ILE A 95 0.31 -12.72 -5.97
N PHE A 96 1.34 -13.45 -5.56
CA PHE A 96 2.40 -13.91 -6.46
C PHE A 96 1.84 -14.68 -7.65
N ALA A 97 1.07 -15.73 -7.40
CA ALA A 97 0.50 -16.55 -8.46
C ALA A 97 -0.38 -15.72 -9.42
N THR A 98 -1.14 -14.78 -8.88
CA THR A 98 -2.00 -13.90 -9.69
C THR A 98 -1.17 -13.02 -10.64
N TYR A 99 -0.06 -12.46 -10.16
CA TYR A 99 0.74 -11.52 -10.96
C TYR A 99 1.75 -12.22 -11.85
N ASP A 100 2.21 -13.42 -11.48
CA ASP A 100 3.13 -14.21 -12.32
C ASP A 100 2.51 -14.55 -13.68
N GLU A 101 1.24 -14.93 -13.67
CA GLU A 101 0.48 -15.34 -14.86
C GLU A 101 -0.27 -14.18 -15.55
N ARG A 102 -0.10 -12.94 -15.11
CA ARG A 102 -0.87 -11.81 -15.66
C ARG A 102 -0.27 -11.30 -16.97
N PRO A 103 -0.92 -11.53 -18.12
CA PRO A 103 -0.35 -11.19 -19.44
C PRO A 103 -0.24 -9.68 -19.68
N GLY A 104 -1.03 -8.86 -19.00
CA GLY A 104 -0.98 -7.40 -19.10
C GLY A 104 0.37 -6.80 -18.75
N ARG A 105 1.16 -7.47 -17.90
CA ARG A 105 2.52 -7.05 -17.53
C ARG A 105 3.51 -7.07 -18.70
N SER A 106 3.23 -7.85 -19.73
CA SER A 106 4.12 -7.95 -20.89
C SER A 106 4.09 -6.73 -21.82
N TRP A 107 3.05 -5.92 -21.74
CA TRP A 107 2.86 -4.79 -22.64
C TRP A 107 2.55 -3.46 -21.94
N ARG A 108 1.99 -3.51 -20.72
CA ARG A 108 1.59 -2.32 -19.98
C ARG A 108 2.43 -2.15 -18.71
N PRO A 109 3.26 -1.10 -18.59
CA PRO A 109 4.03 -0.84 -17.39
C PRO A 109 3.13 -0.52 -16.18
N LEU A 110 3.65 -0.74 -14.97
CA LEU A 110 2.90 -0.50 -13.73
C LEU A 110 2.42 0.96 -13.61
N GLY A 111 3.25 1.93 -13.95
CA GLY A 111 2.91 3.34 -13.88
C GLY A 111 1.70 3.76 -14.73
N ASP A 112 1.38 3.00 -15.78
CA ASP A 112 0.19 3.27 -16.58
C ASP A 112 -1.12 2.95 -15.82
N THR A 113 -1.03 2.17 -14.73
CA THR A 113 -2.20 1.84 -13.89
C THR A 113 -2.51 2.91 -12.85
N ASP A 114 -1.60 3.86 -12.64
CA ASP A 114 -1.68 4.87 -11.58
C ASP A 114 -2.91 5.80 -11.72
N ASN A 115 -3.38 5.99 -12.94
CA ASN A 115 -4.54 6.84 -13.24
C ASN A 115 -5.81 6.03 -13.52
N ASP A 116 -5.77 4.71 -13.45
CA ASP A 116 -6.93 3.87 -13.76
C ASP A 116 -8.19 4.22 -12.95
N PRO A 117 -8.13 4.52 -11.63
CA PRO A 117 -9.30 4.91 -10.87
C PRO A 117 -10.05 6.12 -11.45
N ILE A 118 -9.34 7.01 -12.15
CA ILE A 118 -9.92 8.19 -12.79
C ILE A 118 -10.71 7.79 -14.03
N PHE A 119 -10.19 6.85 -14.83
CA PHE A 119 -10.79 6.43 -16.08
C PHE A 119 -11.88 5.39 -15.90
N THR A 120 -11.71 4.51 -14.94
CA THR A 120 -12.59 3.35 -14.73
C THR A 120 -13.69 3.62 -13.72
N ALA A 121 -13.63 4.75 -13.00
CA ALA A 121 -14.48 5.03 -11.84
C ALA A 121 -14.48 3.87 -10.82
N ARG A 122 -13.36 3.14 -10.71
CA ARG A 122 -13.18 1.93 -9.90
C ARG A 122 -14.09 0.76 -10.29
N GLU A 123 -14.63 0.79 -11.49
CA GLU A 123 -15.39 -0.34 -12.02
C GLU A 123 -14.46 -1.39 -12.65
N SER A 124 -14.86 -2.65 -12.48
CA SER A 124 -14.14 -3.79 -13.06
C SER A 124 -14.16 -3.69 -14.60
N GLN A 125 -12.98 -3.66 -15.20
CA GLN A 125 -12.87 -3.64 -16.65
C GLN A 125 -12.91 -5.07 -17.23
N PRO A 126 -13.42 -5.26 -18.45
CA PRO A 126 -13.30 -6.55 -19.15
C PRO A 126 -11.83 -6.95 -19.29
N TRP A 127 -11.55 -8.26 -19.16
CA TRP A 127 -10.20 -8.80 -19.29
C TRP A 127 -9.15 -8.15 -18.36
N GLN A 128 -9.44 -8.08 -17.07
CA GLN A 128 -8.58 -7.44 -16.06
C GLN A 128 -7.13 -7.92 -16.10
N SER A 129 -6.91 -9.22 -16.30
CA SER A 129 -5.55 -9.78 -16.37
C SER A 129 -4.75 -9.27 -17.57
N TRP A 130 -5.42 -8.93 -18.68
CA TRP A 130 -4.80 -8.35 -19.87
C TRP A 130 -4.67 -6.83 -19.77
N GLN A 131 -5.71 -6.16 -19.32
CA GLN A 131 -5.72 -4.69 -19.28
C GLN A 131 -4.95 -4.12 -18.09
N ARG A 132 -4.82 -4.87 -17.00
CA ARG A 132 -4.35 -4.40 -15.71
C ARG A 132 -5.31 -3.33 -15.14
N SER A 133 -5.31 -3.14 -13.84
CA SER A 133 -6.03 -2.06 -13.17
C SER A 133 -5.56 -1.97 -11.73
N GLU A 134 -5.23 -0.78 -11.28
CA GLU A 134 -4.82 -0.51 -9.89
C GLU A 134 -3.73 -1.47 -9.37
N ASP A 135 -2.92 -2.04 -10.26
CA ASP A 135 -1.92 -3.05 -9.95
C ASP A 135 -0.82 -2.49 -9.03
N TYR A 136 -0.71 -1.19 -8.92
CA TYR A 136 0.20 -0.51 -7.99
C TYR A 136 -0.02 -0.90 -6.52
N TYR A 137 -1.22 -1.38 -6.13
CA TYR A 137 -1.46 -1.97 -4.81
C TYR A 137 -0.69 -3.27 -4.65
N SER A 138 -1.04 -4.26 -5.41
CA SER A 138 -0.56 -5.64 -5.22
C SER A 138 0.81 -5.89 -5.86
N GLU A 139 1.06 -5.38 -7.05
CA GLU A 139 2.39 -5.48 -7.66
C GLU A 139 3.38 -4.54 -6.95
N GLY A 140 2.92 -3.38 -6.49
CA GLY A 140 3.68 -2.50 -5.61
C GLY A 140 4.06 -3.19 -4.28
N LEU A 141 3.15 -3.94 -3.68
CA LEU A 141 3.44 -4.78 -2.51
C LEU A 141 4.58 -5.77 -2.81
N LEU A 142 4.54 -6.47 -3.95
CA LEU A 142 5.59 -7.43 -4.33
C LEU A 142 6.96 -6.74 -4.52
N MET A 143 6.98 -5.54 -5.10
CA MET A 143 8.20 -4.74 -5.23
C MET A 143 8.78 -4.37 -3.86
N TRP A 144 7.95 -3.94 -2.92
CA TRP A 144 8.40 -3.60 -1.57
C TRP A 144 8.83 -4.82 -0.76
N MET A 145 8.21 -5.97 -0.98
CA MET A 145 8.67 -7.22 -0.40
C MET A 145 10.06 -7.61 -0.94
N GLU A 146 10.32 -7.45 -2.23
CA GLU A 146 11.65 -7.67 -2.81
C GLU A 146 12.69 -6.73 -2.19
N VAL A 147 12.34 -5.46 -1.98
CA VAL A 147 13.21 -4.49 -1.29
C VAL A 147 13.53 -4.95 0.15
N ASP A 148 12.52 -5.39 0.92
CA ASP A 148 12.74 -5.91 2.28
C ASP A 148 13.64 -7.14 2.30
N VAL A 149 13.40 -8.09 1.41
CA VAL A 149 14.24 -9.29 1.25
C VAL A 149 15.66 -8.92 0.88
N THR A 150 15.86 -8.00 -0.05
CA THR A 150 17.18 -7.51 -0.47
C THR A 150 17.92 -6.86 0.68
N ILE A 151 17.28 -6.01 1.47
CA ILE A 151 17.87 -5.38 2.66
C ILE A 151 18.30 -6.46 3.67
N ARG A 152 17.43 -7.44 3.94
CA ARG A 152 17.72 -8.55 4.86
C ARG A 152 18.91 -9.38 4.39
N GLN A 153 18.94 -9.76 3.12
CA GLN A 153 20.05 -10.53 2.55
C GLN A 153 21.37 -9.75 2.61
N ALA A 154 21.36 -8.50 2.17
CA ALA A 154 22.56 -7.66 2.16
C ALA A 154 23.11 -7.35 3.56
N SER A 155 22.26 -7.40 4.58
CA SER A 155 22.64 -7.12 5.97
C SER A 155 22.84 -8.37 6.85
N GLY A 156 22.76 -9.57 6.26
CA GLY A 156 22.79 -10.81 7.04
C GLY A 156 21.64 -10.92 8.05
N GLY A 157 20.48 -10.37 7.72
CA GLY A 157 19.26 -10.41 8.55
C GLY A 157 19.23 -9.36 9.68
N THR A 158 20.24 -8.49 9.79
CA THR A 158 20.30 -7.48 10.87
C THR A 158 19.48 -6.23 10.60
N ARG A 159 19.09 -6.01 9.35
CA ARG A 159 18.24 -4.89 8.92
C ARG A 159 17.06 -5.37 8.09
N SER A 160 16.05 -4.54 8.03
CA SER A 160 14.83 -4.77 7.26
C SER A 160 14.29 -3.45 6.67
N LEU A 161 13.19 -3.51 5.96
CA LEU A 161 12.47 -2.33 5.51
C LEU A 161 12.03 -1.43 6.68
N ASP A 162 11.82 -1.99 7.88
CA ASP A 162 11.52 -1.20 9.09
C ASP A 162 12.60 -0.16 9.40
N ASP A 163 13.88 -0.47 9.12
CA ASP A 163 14.98 0.47 9.35
C ASP A 163 14.92 1.65 8.39
N LEU A 164 14.53 1.38 7.14
CA LEU A 164 14.24 2.44 6.17
C LEU A 164 13.05 3.29 6.65
N MET A 165 11.95 2.66 7.08
CA MET A 165 10.75 3.35 7.57
C MET A 165 11.07 4.25 8.75
N ARG A 166 11.77 3.73 9.77
CA ARG A 166 12.17 4.52 10.94
C ARG A 166 13.00 5.73 10.54
N ARG A 167 13.95 5.56 9.62
CA ARG A 167 14.83 6.64 9.17
C ARG A 167 14.13 7.66 8.28
N PHE A 168 13.30 7.17 7.37
CA PHE A 168 12.61 8.02 6.39
C PHE A 168 11.47 8.82 7.03
N PHE A 169 10.73 8.21 7.96
CA PHE A 169 9.60 8.85 8.65
C PHE A 169 9.95 9.39 10.04
N ALA A 170 11.22 9.33 10.47
CA ALA A 170 11.65 10.00 11.69
C ALA A 170 11.41 11.50 11.58
N PRO A 171 10.90 12.16 12.63
CA PRO A 171 10.85 13.60 12.67
C PRO A 171 12.28 14.16 12.54
N PRO A 172 12.49 15.24 11.80
CA PRO A 172 13.77 15.92 11.83
C PRO A 172 14.07 16.36 13.26
N HIS A 173 15.30 16.12 13.74
CA HIS A 173 15.72 16.48 15.08
C HIS A 173 15.29 17.91 15.43
N GLY A 174 14.41 18.09 16.39
CA GLY A 174 14.07 19.35 17.02
C GLY A 174 12.80 20.05 16.54
N ASP A 175 11.94 19.42 15.73
CA ASP A 175 10.71 20.09 15.28
C ASP A 175 9.50 19.14 15.32
N ASP A 176 8.59 19.38 16.24
CA ASP A 176 7.31 18.67 16.40
C ASP A 176 6.27 19.09 15.33
N GLN A 177 6.70 19.87 14.34
CA GLN A 177 5.81 20.34 13.29
C GLN A 177 5.86 19.40 12.08
N CYS A 178 4.70 18.88 11.75
CA CYS A 178 4.41 18.22 10.49
C CYS A 178 4.87 19.13 9.33
N ARG A 179 6.07 18.91 8.81
CA ARG A 179 6.57 19.68 7.68
C ARG A 179 5.85 19.22 6.43
N ARG A 180 4.97 20.06 5.95
CA ARG A 180 4.61 20.06 4.54
C ARG A 180 5.91 20.18 3.75
N LEU A 181 6.13 19.30 2.79
CA LEU A 181 7.18 19.53 1.81
C LEU A 181 6.86 20.88 1.16
N PRO A 182 7.81 21.84 1.12
CA PRO A 182 7.54 23.15 0.54
C PRO A 182 7.12 22.99 -0.92
N PRO A 183 6.17 23.78 -1.40
CA PRO A 183 5.91 23.89 -2.83
C PRO A 183 7.21 24.31 -3.52
N ARG A 184 7.55 23.64 -4.61
CA ARG A 184 8.61 24.09 -5.53
C ARG A 184 8.12 25.24 -6.36
#